data_73ad7b3a72ff6d1babb2d768144561c1
#
_entry.id   73ad7b3a72ff6d1babb2d768144561c1
#
_cell.length_a   1.000
_cell.length_b   1.000
_cell.length_c   1.000
_cell.angle_alpha   90.00
_cell.angle_beta   90.00
_cell.angle_gamma   90.00
#
_symmetry.space_group_name_H-M   'P 1'
#
loop_
_entity.id
_entity.type
_entity.pdbx_description
1 polymer ?
#
loop_
_entity_poly.entity_id
_entity_poly.type
_entity_poly.pdbx_seq_one_letter_code
_entity_poly.pdbx_strand_id
1 'polypeptide(L)'
;MSASTPSAGGPAPQGTEGVRGRSAFGAALAEAMDAHGPLCVGIDPHQALLASWDLPDTPRGLRDFALRIVDAVGGRIAAVKPQSAFFERHGSAGIAVLEETLAALRAVGTLSILDVKRGDIGSTMSGYAQAYLVDGAPLAADAMTLSPYLGYDSLSPALELADASGRGVFVLALTSNPEGASVQHASTGQGSRSSSVAADVVAGAARSNAAARDANTLGS
;
A
#
# COMPACT_ATOMS: atom_id res chain seq x y z
N MET A 1 -48.05 3.42 40.41
CA MET A 1 -46.66 3.21 40.84
C MET A 1 -45.88 2.82 39.62
N SER A 2 -45.30 3.83 38.94
CA SER A 2 -44.46 3.65 37.74
C SER A 2 -43.01 3.65 38.15
N ALA A 3 -42.33 2.55 37.88
CA ALA A 3 -40.87 2.45 38.09
C ALA A 3 -40.13 2.84 36.80
N SER A 4 -39.37 3.90 36.89
CA SER A 4 -38.48 4.36 35.83
C SER A 4 -37.16 3.58 35.89
N THR A 5 -36.82 2.93 34.81
CA THR A 5 -35.50 2.25 34.62
C THR A 5 -34.45 3.28 34.20
N PRO A 6 -33.24 3.31 34.76
CA PRO A 6 -32.19 4.21 34.31
C PRO A 6 -31.52 3.64 33.04
N SER A 7 -31.37 4.51 32.02
CA SER A 7 -30.62 4.29 30.80
C SER A 7 -29.12 4.17 31.13
N ALA A 8 -28.52 3.04 30.78
CA ALA A 8 -27.07 2.86 30.82
C ALA A 8 -26.44 3.57 29.62
N GLY A 9 -25.78 4.70 29.89
CA GLY A 9 -24.90 5.37 28.93
C GLY A 9 -23.69 4.49 28.65
N GLY A 10 -23.57 4.02 27.41
CA GLY A 10 -22.34 3.40 26.91
C GLY A 10 -21.19 4.39 26.85
N PRO A 11 -19.93 3.97 27.01
CA PRO A 11 -18.79 4.85 26.93
C PRO A 11 -18.69 5.49 25.55
N ALA A 12 -18.46 6.79 25.54
CA ALA A 12 -18.14 7.56 24.34
C ALA A 12 -16.87 7.00 23.67
N PRO A 13 -16.78 7.05 22.32
CA PRO A 13 -15.54 6.64 21.63
C PRO A 13 -14.41 7.55 22.08
N GLN A 14 -13.39 6.92 22.66
CA GLN A 14 -12.18 7.62 23.09
C GLN A 14 -11.39 8.08 21.85
N GLY A 15 -10.97 9.28 21.93
CA GLY A 15 -10.35 10.21 21.06
C GLY A 15 -9.37 9.69 20.02
N THR A 16 -9.40 10.37 18.92
CA THR A 16 -8.36 10.57 17.92
C THR A 16 -7.12 11.24 18.54
N GLU A 17 -6.39 10.53 19.38
CA GLU A 17 -5.02 10.90 19.74
C GLU A 17 -4.07 10.09 18.86
N GLY A 18 -3.35 10.76 17.94
CA GLY A 18 -2.18 10.15 17.33
C GLY A 18 -1.89 10.37 15.86
N VAL A 19 -2.42 11.38 15.18
CA VAL A 19 -2.03 11.68 13.79
C VAL A 19 -1.25 13.00 13.68
N ARG A 20 -0.46 13.34 14.69
CA ARG A 20 0.51 14.43 14.57
C ARG A 20 1.91 13.84 14.61
N GLY A 21 2.51 13.65 13.40
CA GLY A 21 3.94 13.39 13.33
C GLY A 21 4.44 12.41 12.28
N ARG A 22 3.59 11.83 11.41
CA ARG A 22 4.11 11.04 10.30
C ARG A 22 4.46 11.97 9.14
N SER A 23 5.73 11.97 8.72
CA SER A 23 6.13 12.59 7.44
C SER A 23 5.32 11.97 6.29
N ALA A 24 4.92 12.77 5.31
CA ALA A 24 4.31 12.23 4.09
C ALA A 24 5.22 11.15 3.49
N PHE A 25 4.65 10.07 2.98
CA PHE A 25 5.40 8.90 2.47
C PHE A 25 6.54 9.29 1.50
N GLY A 26 6.29 10.26 0.62
CA GLY A 26 7.31 10.72 -0.33
C GLY A 26 8.55 11.33 0.36
N ALA A 27 8.36 12.07 1.44
CA ALA A 27 9.45 12.62 2.25
C ALA A 27 10.18 11.49 3.00
N ALA A 28 9.44 10.59 3.65
CA ALA A 28 10.02 9.44 4.34
C ALA A 28 10.83 8.53 3.40
N LEU A 29 10.35 8.32 2.16
CA LEU A 29 11.07 7.55 1.16
C LEU A 29 12.35 8.28 0.72
N ALA A 30 12.31 9.58 0.50
CA ALA A 30 13.50 10.37 0.15
C ALA A 30 14.55 10.31 1.28
N GLU A 31 14.16 10.51 2.52
CA GLU A 31 15.03 10.40 3.69
C GLU A 31 15.65 8.99 3.80
N ALA A 32 14.86 7.94 3.60
CA ALA A 32 15.36 6.57 3.61
C ALA A 32 16.35 6.29 2.48
N MET A 33 16.10 6.84 1.28
CA MET A 33 17.01 6.73 0.14
C MET A 33 18.32 7.49 0.37
N ASP A 34 18.26 8.66 0.99
CA ASP A 34 19.46 9.44 1.33
C ASP A 34 20.32 8.73 2.40
N ALA A 35 19.66 8.08 3.37
CA ALA A 35 20.34 7.38 4.46
C ALA A 35 20.90 6.01 4.03
N HIS A 36 20.20 5.25 3.19
CA HIS A 36 20.47 3.83 2.91
C HIS A 36 20.68 3.52 1.43
N GLY A 37 20.63 4.51 0.54
CA GLY A 37 20.65 4.32 -0.90
C GLY A 37 19.30 3.91 -1.50
N PRO A 38 19.12 4.02 -2.83
CA PRO A 38 17.85 3.84 -3.52
C PRO A 38 17.53 2.37 -3.82
N LEU A 39 17.71 1.47 -2.84
CA LEU A 39 17.42 0.05 -3.01
C LEU A 39 16.05 -0.30 -2.40
N CYS A 40 15.23 -0.97 -3.21
CA CYS A 40 13.99 -1.62 -2.78
C CYS A 40 14.13 -3.14 -3.03
N VAL A 41 14.01 -3.95 -1.98
CA VAL A 41 14.10 -5.41 -2.08
C VAL A 41 12.71 -6.02 -2.13
N GLY A 42 12.46 -6.93 -3.11
CA GLY A 42 11.21 -7.69 -3.22
C GLY A 42 11.19 -8.89 -2.29
N ILE A 43 10.03 -9.19 -1.71
CA ILE A 43 9.73 -10.48 -1.08
C ILE A 43 8.70 -11.19 -1.95
N ASP A 44 9.19 -12.02 -2.88
CA ASP A 44 8.41 -12.71 -3.91
C ASP A 44 8.59 -14.25 -3.78
N PRO A 45 8.09 -14.88 -2.71
CA PRO A 45 8.35 -16.28 -2.36
C PRO A 45 7.58 -17.26 -3.24
N HIS A 46 7.87 -17.26 -4.55
CA HIS A 46 7.34 -18.28 -5.44
C HIS A 46 7.99 -19.64 -5.18
N GLN A 47 7.30 -20.72 -5.56
CA GLN A 47 7.68 -22.10 -5.22
C GLN A 47 9.13 -22.45 -5.58
N ALA A 48 9.60 -22.04 -6.77
CA ALA A 48 10.98 -22.33 -7.18
C ALA A 48 12.01 -21.60 -6.33
N LEU A 49 11.70 -20.38 -5.87
CA LEU A 49 12.61 -19.64 -5.00
C LEU A 49 12.65 -20.24 -3.59
N LEU A 50 11.51 -20.64 -3.03
CA LEU A 50 11.50 -21.38 -1.76
C LEU A 50 12.32 -22.67 -1.85
N ALA A 51 12.15 -23.44 -2.92
CA ALA A 51 12.91 -24.65 -3.16
C ALA A 51 14.44 -24.40 -3.26
N SER A 52 14.86 -23.29 -3.89
CA SER A 52 16.29 -22.93 -3.99
C SER A 52 16.92 -22.54 -2.65
N TRP A 53 16.09 -22.26 -1.64
CA TRP A 53 16.52 -21.97 -0.28
C TRP A 53 16.29 -23.16 0.68
N ASP A 54 16.01 -24.35 0.15
CA ASP A 54 15.67 -25.56 0.90
C ASP A 54 14.48 -25.35 1.85
N LEU A 55 13.52 -24.52 1.45
CA LEU A 55 12.31 -24.23 2.20
C LEU A 55 11.09 -24.92 1.57
N PRO A 56 10.20 -25.51 2.37
CA PRO A 56 8.99 -26.13 1.85
C PRO A 56 7.99 -25.05 1.36
N ASP A 57 7.21 -25.38 0.35
CA ASP A 57 6.11 -24.52 -0.14
C ASP A 57 4.88 -24.61 0.78
N THR A 58 5.01 -24.07 1.97
CA THR A 58 4.01 -24.06 3.06
C THR A 58 4.04 -22.68 3.75
N PRO A 59 3.00 -22.32 4.55
CA PRO A 59 3.04 -21.09 5.34
C PRO A 59 4.27 -20.96 6.23
N ARG A 60 4.80 -22.07 6.76
CA ARG A 60 6.05 -22.06 7.54
C ARG A 60 7.26 -21.68 6.68
N GLY A 61 7.43 -22.31 5.51
CA GLY A 61 8.53 -21.97 4.62
C GLY A 61 8.43 -20.55 4.09
N LEU A 62 7.21 -20.09 3.78
CA LEU A 62 6.91 -18.71 3.44
C LEU A 62 7.37 -17.73 4.54
N ARG A 63 7.03 -18.02 5.80
CA ARG A 63 7.44 -17.25 6.96
C ARG A 63 8.97 -17.20 7.12
N ASP A 64 9.61 -18.37 7.09
CA ASP A 64 11.05 -18.48 7.24
C ASP A 64 11.78 -17.69 6.14
N PHE A 65 11.29 -17.73 4.91
CA PHE A 65 11.83 -16.94 3.79
C PHE A 65 11.68 -15.44 4.02
N ALA A 66 10.44 -14.98 4.30
CA ALA A 66 10.14 -13.56 4.44
C ALA A 66 10.91 -12.93 5.60
N LEU A 67 10.92 -13.57 6.78
CA LEU A 67 11.62 -13.03 7.95
C LEU A 67 13.13 -13.05 7.80
N ARG A 68 13.72 -14.06 7.13
CA ARG A 68 15.18 -14.04 6.82
C ARG A 68 15.56 -12.86 5.94
N ILE A 69 14.71 -12.47 4.98
CA ILE A 69 14.95 -11.25 4.18
C ILE A 69 14.87 -10.01 5.08
N VAL A 70 13.83 -9.89 5.92
CA VAL A 70 13.72 -8.76 6.85
C VAL A 70 14.95 -8.67 7.77
N ASP A 71 15.41 -9.78 8.33
CA ASP A 71 16.62 -9.82 9.18
C ASP A 71 17.88 -9.41 8.41
N ALA A 72 17.99 -9.81 7.15
CA ALA A 72 19.17 -9.53 6.34
C ALA A 72 19.26 -8.07 5.88
N VAL A 73 18.13 -7.42 5.54
CA VAL A 73 18.13 -6.09 4.90
C VAL A 73 17.46 -5.01 5.74
N GLY A 74 16.68 -5.37 6.76
CA GLY A 74 15.94 -4.43 7.60
C GLY A 74 16.86 -3.41 8.26
N GLY A 75 16.44 -2.13 8.26
CA GLY A 75 17.23 -1.01 8.76
C GLY A 75 18.47 -0.65 7.94
N ARG A 76 18.65 -1.26 6.75
CA ARG A 76 19.85 -1.09 5.91
C ARG A 76 19.55 -0.64 4.49
N ILE A 77 18.29 -0.66 4.09
CA ILE A 77 17.81 -0.28 2.76
C ILE A 77 16.58 0.63 2.88
N ALA A 78 16.27 1.36 1.82
CA ALA A 78 15.18 2.32 1.82
C ALA A 78 13.80 1.66 1.98
N ALA A 79 13.53 0.58 1.25
CA ALA A 79 12.22 -0.05 1.26
C ALA A 79 12.27 -1.55 0.98
N VAL A 80 11.24 -2.27 1.44
CA VAL A 80 10.95 -3.66 1.06
C VAL A 80 9.56 -3.73 0.44
N LYS A 81 9.42 -4.50 -0.64
CA LYS A 81 8.16 -4.69 -1.37
C LYS A 81 7.69 -6.15 -1.32
N PRO A 82 6.88 -6.52 -0.32
CA PRO A 82 6.23 -7.83 -0.32
C PRO A 82 5.19 -7.93 -1.44
N GLN A 83 5.18 -9.06 -2.16
CA GLN A 83 4.20 -9.36 -3.20
C GLN A 83 3.06 -10.19 -2.60
N SER A 84 1.90 -9.58 -2.39
CA SER A 84 0.76 -10.16 -1.66
C SER A 84 0.28 -11.50 -2.24
N ALA A 85 0.28 -11.65 -3.55
CA ALA A 85 -0.20 -12.86 -4.23
C ALA A 85 0.47 -14.15 -3.74
N PHE A 86 1.77 -14.10 -3.39
CA PHE A 86 2.49 -15.28 -2.88
C PHE A 86 2.11 -15.65 -1.45
N PHE A 87 1.56 -14.73 -0.70
CA PHE A 87 1.00 -14.98 0.63
C PHE A 87 -0.47 -15.40 0.52
N GLU A 88 -1.27 -14.70 -0.29
CA GLU A 88 -2.69 -14.97 -0.50
C GLU A 88 -2.98 -16.42 -0.94
N ARG A 89 -2.11 -17.00 -1.78
CA ARG A 89 -2.26 -18.39 -2.24
C ARG A 89 -2.23 -19.44 -1.13
N HIS A 90 -1.76 -19.10 0.06
CA HIS A 90 -1.78 -19.96 1.25
C HIS A 90 -2.99 -19.68 2.18
N GLY A 91 -3.97 -18.89 1.71
CA GLY A 91 -5.16 -18.54 2.47
C GLY A 91 -4.85 -17.74 3.74
N SER A 92 -5.66 -17.92 4.77
CA SER A 92 -5.52 -17.16 6.03
C SER A 92 -4.17 -17.36 6.71
N ALA A 93 -3.56 -18.54 6.60
CA ALA A 93 -2.24 -18.78 7.16
C ALA A 93 -1.14 -17.99 6.45
N GLY A 94 -1.23 -17.81 5.11
CA GLY A 94 -0.31 -16.95 4.37
C GLY A 94 -0.53 -15.47 4.66
N ILE A 95 -1.78 -15.04 4.81
CA ILE A 95 -2.09 -13.66 5.22
C ILE A 95 -1.51 -13.36 6.61
N ALA A 96 -1.61 -14.28 7.57
CA ALA A 96 -0.99 -14.10 8.90
C ALA A 96 0.54 -13.92 8.80
N VAL A 97 1.20 -14.63 7.87
CA VAL A 97 2.65 -14.42 7.60
C VAL A 97 2.91 -13.04 7.00
N LEU A 98 2.05 -12.55 6.11
CA LEU A 98 2.18 -11.19 5.57
C LEU A 98 2.03 -10.12 6.65
N GLU A 99 1.06 -10.26 7.56
CA GLU A 99 0.87 -9.38 8.72
C GLU A 99 2.13 -9.36 9.60
N GLU A 100 2.70 -10.52 9.91
CA GLU A 100 3.95 -10.64 10.67
C GLU A 100 5.13 -9.98 9.94
N THR A 101 5.23 -10.17 8.63
CA THR A 101 6.29 -9.56 7.79
C THR A 101 6.21 -8.03 7.83
N LEU A 102 5.02 -7.47 7.68
CA LEU A 102 4.81 -6.01 7.75
C LEU A 102 5.10 -5.46 9.15
N ALA A 103 4.71 -6.19 10.19
CA ALA A 103 5.05 -5.82 11.58
C ALA A 103 6.56 -5.84 11.84
N ALA A 104 7.27 -6.85 11.31
CA ALA A 104 8.72 -6.95 11.43
C ALA A 104 9.45 -5.80 10.70
N LEU A 105 9.02 -5.45 9.47
CA LEU A 105 9.56 -4.30 8.72
C LEU A 105 9.37 -2.99 9.50
N ARG A 106 8.19 -2.78 10.07
CA ARG A 106 7.90 -1.60 10.89
C ARG A 106 8.78 -1.55 12.15
N ALA A 107 9.01 -2.68 12.80
CA ALA A 107 9.83 -2.76 14.01
C ALA A 107 11.30 -2.39 13.76
N VAL A 108 11.82 -2.64 12.55
CA VAL A 108 13.20 -2.27 12.16
C VAL A 108 13.28 -0.94 11.40
N GLY A 109 12.18 -0.21 11.26
CA GLY A 109 12.12 1.11 10.62
C GLY A 109 12.34 1.11 9.11
N THR A 110 12.11 -0.02 8.42
CA THR A 110 12.22 -0.12 6.96
C THR A 110 10.87 0.09 6.32
N LEU A 111 10.79 0.98 5.33
CA LEU A 111 9.53 1.27 4.64
C LEU A 111 9.02 0.04 3.89
N SER A 112 7.72 -0.20 4.01
CA SER A 112 7.01 -1.28 3.33
C SER A 112 6.16 -0.75 2.17
N ILE A 113 6.33 -1.32 0.97
CA ILE A 113 5.48 -1.07 -0.19
C ILE A 113 4.73 -2.36 -0.48
N LEU A 114 3.47 -2.46 -0.06
CA LEU A 114 2.71 -3.70 -0.26
C LEU A 114 2.15 -3.78 -1.68
N ASP A 115 2.64 -4.77 -2.44
CA ASP A 115 2.24 -4.96 -3.84
C ASP A 115 0.96 -5.82 -3.92
N VAL A 116 -0.20 -5.15 -3.87
CA VAL A 116 -1.54 -5.76 -3.85
C VAL A 116 -2.35 -5.50 -5.13
N LYS A 117 -1.99 -4.48 -5.89
CA LYS A 117 -2.65 -4.07 -7.15
C LYS A 117 -4.17 -4.02 -7.06
N ARG A 118 -4.70 -3.50 -5.94
CA ARG A 118 -6.16 -3.36 -5.75
C ARG A 118 -6.71 -2.23 -6.60
N GLY A 119 -7.98 -2.34 -6.97
CA GLY A 119 -8.70 -1.30 -7.69
C GLY A 119 -10.18 -1.66 -7.71
N ASP A 120 -11.02 -0.69 -7.31
CA ASP A 120 -12.47 -0.83 -7.27
C ASP A 120 -13.12 0.57 -7.23
N ILE A 121 -14.43 0.64 -7.02
CA ILE A 121 -15.21 1.87 -6.91
C ILE A 121 -15.83 2.02 -5.52
N GLY A 122 -16.08 3.24 -5.09
CA GLY A 122 -16.91 3.59 -3.92
C GLY A 122 -16.51 2.86 -2.65
N SER A 123 -17.49 2.24 -1.98
CA SER A 123 -17.30 1.58 -0.69
C SER A 123 -16.35 0.38 -0.73
N THR A 124 -16.26 -0.33 -1.86
CA THR A 124 -15.31 -1.44 -2.02
C THR A 124 -13.89 -0.91 -2.06
N MET A 125 -13.62 0.18 -2.79
CA MET A 125 -12.31 0.82 -2.78
C MET A 125 -11.95 1.35 -1.39
N SER A 126 -12.93 1.92 -0.66
CA SER A 126 -12.74 2.33 0.74
C SER A 126 -12.38 1.15 1.65
N GLY A 127 -13.00 -0.02 1.46
CA GLY A 127 -12.67 -1.23 2.20
C GLY A 127 -11.22 -1.68 1.98
N TYR A 128 -10.75 -1.67 0.73
CA TYR A 128 -9.33 -1.92 0.45
C TYR A 128 -8.42 -0.87 1.08
N ALA A 129 -8.75 0.41 0.95
CA ALA A 129 -7.96 1.48 1.55
C ALA A 129 -7.83 1.31 3.07
N GLN A 130 -8.92 1.00 3.75
CA GLN A 130 -8.92 0.75 5.20
C GLN A 130 -8.04 -0.43 5.60
N ALA A 131 -8.03 -1.51 4.83
CA ALA A 131 -7.21 -2.68 5.12
C ALA A 131 -5.71 -2.39 5.08
N TYR A 132 -5.26 -1.50 4.18
CA TYR A 132 -3.84 -1.31 3.89
C TYR A 132 -3.26 0.04 4.32
N LEU A 133 -4.09 1.06 4.55
CA LEU A 133 -3.65 2.45 4.78
C LEU A 133 -4.08 3.03 6.13
N VAL A 134 -4.85 2.30 6.95
CA VAL A 134 -5.23 2.77 8.29
C VAL A 134 -4.20 2.33 9.33
N ASP A 135 -3.82 3.22 10.24
CA ASP A 135 -2.95 2.88 11.35
C ASP A 135 -3.60 1.83 12.26
N GLY A 136 -2.84 0.81 12.62
CA GLY A 136 -3.32 -0.31 13.43
C GLY A 136 -4.05 -1.41 12.63
N ALA A 137 -4.34 -1.23 11.35
CA ALA A 137 -4.82 -2.34 10.54
C ALA A 137 -3.71 -3.40 10.41
N PRO A 138 -4.03 -4.71 10.50
CA PRO A 138 -3.02 -5.77 10.49
C PRO A 138 -2.14 -5.76 9.23
N LEU A 139 -2.74 -5.44 8.07
CA LEU A 139 -2.06 -5.33 6.78
C LEU A 139 -1.59 -3.90 6.45
N ALA A 140 -1.59 -2.97 7.41
CA ALA A 140 -1.15 -1.60 7.16
C ALA A 140 0.32 -1.56 6.70
N ALA A 141 0.55 -0.96 5.54
CA ALA A 141 1.87 -0.75 4.94
C ALA A 141 2.14 0.76 4.76
N ASP A 142 3.39 1.15 4.56
CA ASP A 142 3.72 2.56 4.33
C ASP A 142 3.25 3.04 2.96
N ALA A 143 3.17 2.13 1.99
CA ALA A 143 2.52 2.36 0.71
C ALA A 143 1.89 1.08 0.16
N MET A 144 0.91 1.24 -0.77
CA MET A 144 0.32 0.14 -1.52
C MET A 144 0.29 0.41 -3.02
N THR A 145 0.18 -0.65 -3.82
CA THR A 145 -0.03 -0.53 -5.27
C THR A 145 -1.51 -0.60 -5.63
N LEU A 146 -1.93 0.22 -6.60
CA LEU A 146 -3.30 0.27 -7.10
C LEU A 146 -3.37 0.07 -8.62
N SER A 147 -4.45 -0.58 -9.08
CA SER A 147 -4.78 -0.75 -10.48
C SER A 147 -5.87 0.24 -10.91
N PRO A 148 -5.61 1.11 -11.89
CA PRO A 148 -6.57 2.13 -12.33
C PRO A 148 -7.51 1.65 -13.44
N TYR A 149 -7.71 0.35 -13.61
CA TYR A 149 -8.48 -0.19 -14.73
C TYR A 149 -9.93 0.33 -14.79
N LEU A 150 -10.53 0.66 -13.65
CA LEU A 150 -11.86 1.26 -13.55
C LEU A 150 -11.86 2.79 -13.66
N GLY A 151 -10.75 3.38 -14.09
CA GLY A 151 -10.52 4.82 -14.16
C GLY A 151 -9.73 5.35 -12.96
N TYR A 152 -8.85 6.33 -13.19
CA TYR A 152 -8.01 6.90 -12.14
C TYR A 152 -8.83 7.44 -10.95
N ASP A 153 -9.91 8.16 -11.23
CA ASP A 153 -10.72 8.82 -10.20
C ASP A 153 -11.50 7.82 -9.32
N SER A 154 -11.67 6.56 -9.77
CA SER A 154 -12.24 5.50 -8.93
C SER A 154 -11.37 5.18 -7.69
N LEU A 155 -10.09 5.54 -7.73
CA LEU A 155 -9.13 5.34 -6.65
C LEU A 155 -9.18 6.44 -5.57
N SER A 156 -10.01 7.49 -5.73
CA SER A 156 -10.11 8.62 -4.79
C SER A 156 -10.19 8.21 -3.32
N PRO A 157 -10.99 7.19 -2.92
CA PRO A 157 -11.05 6.80 -1.51
C PRO A 157 -9.71 6.35 -0.93
N ALA A 158 -8.84 5.71 -1.75
CA ALA A 158 -7.51 5.31 -1.30
C ALA A 158 -6.52 6.47 -1.33
N LEU A 159 -6.61 7.36 -2.32
CA LEU A 159 -5.74 8.54 -2.42
C LEU A 159 -5.98 9.50 -1.26
N GLU A 160 -7.24 9.77 -0.92
CA GLU A 160 -7.65 10.62 0.21
C GLU A 160 -7.19 10.03 1.54
N LEU A 161 -7.38 8.72 1.74
CA LEU A 161 -6.96 8.06 2.97
C LEU A 161 -5.43 7.99 3.09
N ALA A 162 -4.71 7.79 1.99
CA ALA A 162 -3.25 7.81 1.97
C ALA A 162 -2.70 9.18 2.39
N ASP A 163 -3.26 10.27 1.84
CA ASP A 163 -2.90 11.64 2.21
C ASP A 163 -3.18 11.91 3.69
N ALA A 164 -4.38 11.58 4.16
CA ALA A 164 -4.77 11.77 5.56
C ALA A 164 -3.92 10.97 6.56
N SER A 165 -3.40 9.79 6.17
CA SER A 165 -2.57 8.92 7.01
C SER A 165 -1.06 9.10 6.81
N GLY A 166 -0.63 9.99 5.91
CA GLY A 166 0.79 10.17 5.53
C GLY A 166 1.39 8.95 4.82
N ARG A 167 0.55 8.09 4.21
CA ARG A 167 0.95 6.88 3.48
C ARG A 167 1.03 7.14 1.98
N GLY A 168 1.63 6.19 1.24
CA GLY A 168 1.85 6.30 -0.19
C GLY A 168 0.96 5.38 -1.02
N VAL A 169 0.79 5.77 -2.28
CA VAL A 169 0.11 4.95 -3.29
C VAL A 169 0.94 4.94 -4.57
N PHE A 170 1.14 3.76 -5.13
CA PHE A 170 1.73 3.56 -6.45
C PHE A 170 0.64 3.09 -7.41
N VAL A 171 0.28 3.90 -8.38
CA VAL A 171 -0.74 3.57 -9.38
C VAL A 171 -0.06 3.00 -10.62
N LEU A 172 -0.51 1.83 -11.06
CA LEU A 172 0.01 1.20 -12.29
C LEU A 172 -0.32 2.06 -13.51
N ALA A 173 0.70 2.42 -14.30
CA ALA A 173 0.54 3.16 -15.55
C ALA A 173 1.10 2.39 -16.74
N LEU A 174 2.40 2.04 -16.67
CA LEU A 174 3.06 1.16 -17.64
C LEU A 174 3.68 -0.02 -16.92
N THR A 175 3.51 -1.20 -17.47
CA THR A 175 4.04 -2.46 -16.94
C THR A 175 4.96 -3.13 -17.96
N SER A 176 5.87 -3.99 -17.51
CA SER A 176 6.90 -4.60 -18.35
C SER A 176 6.41 -5.78 -19.18
N ASN A 177 5.21 -6.31 -18.90
CA ASN A 177 4.65 -7.45 -19.62
C ASN A 177 4.08 -7.03 -20.99
N PRO A 178 4.27 -7.84 -22.04
CA PRO A 178 3.88 -7.48 -23.41
C PRO A 178 2.36 -7.34 -23.60
N GLU A 179 1.55 -8.05 -22.85
CA GLU A 179 0.08 -7.99 -22.93
C GLU A 179 -0.46 -6.62 -22.50
N GLY A 180 0.24 -5.90 -21.65
CA GLY A 180 -0.16 -4.58 -21.16
C GLY A 180 -0.29 -3.52 -22.25
N ALA A 181 0.43 -3.67 -23.37
CA ALA A 181 0.47 -2.69 -24.45
C ALA A 181 -0.91 -2.41 -25.06
N SER A 182 -1.76 -3.43 -25.19
CA SER A 182 -3.11 -3.29 -25.79
C SER A 182 -4.05 -2.38 -24.97
N VAL A 183 -3.82 -2.25 -23.67
CA VAL A 183 -4.60 -1.39 -22.77
C VAL A 183 -3.85 -0.09 -22.53
N GLN A 184 -2.59 -0.17 -22.13
CA GLN A 184 -1.81 0.97 -21.65
C GLN A 184 -1.45 1.98 -22.73
N HIS A 185 -1.26 1.51 -23.99
CA HIS A 185 -1.01 2.35 -25.16
C HIS A 185 -2.28 2.67 -25.96
N ALA A 186 -3.46 2.16 -25.55
CA ALA A 186 -4.71 2.54 -26.20
C ALA A 186 -4.91 4.05 -26.13
N SER A 187 -5.37 4.63 -27.25
CA SER A 187 -5.61 6.08 -27.35
C SER A 187 -6.90 6.46 -26.61
N THR A 188 -6.79 7.54 -25.82
CA THR A 188 -7.92 8.22 -25.19
C THR A 188 -8.15 9.57 -25.89
N GLY A 189 -9.42 10.02 -25.93
CA GLY A 189 -9.78 11.29 -26.59
C GLY A 189 -9.81 11.21 -28.11
N GLN A 190 -9.89 12.35 -28.80
CA GLN A 190 -9.98 12.49 -30.25
C GLN A 190 -9.10 13.64 -30.78
N GLY A 191 -8.56 13.45 -31.97
CA GLY A 191 -7.79 14.47 -32.69
C GLY A 191 -6.51 14.88 -31.93
N SER A 192 -6.24 16.18 -31.92
CA SER A 192 -5.03 16.77 -31.28
C SER A 192 -4.99 16.65 -29.75
N ARG A 193 -6.07 16.18 -29.11
CA ARG A 193 -6.15 15.91 -27.68
C ARG A 193 -6.03 14.42 -27.35
N SER A 194 -5.58 13.62 -28.30
CA SER A 194 -5.35 12.19 -28.08
C SER A 194 -4.19 11.99 -27.12
N SER A 195 -4.39 11.14 -26.13
CA SER A 195 -3.40 10.71 -25.14
C SER A 195 -3.38 9.17 -25.13
N SER A 196 -2.54 8.54 -24.30
CA SER A 196 -2.68 7.12 -24.01
C SER A 196 -3.29 6.91 -22.63
N VAL A 197 -3.88 5.75 -22.39
CA VAL A 197 -4.39 5.36 -21.07
C VAL A 197 -3.30 5.53 -20.01
N ALA A 198 -2.07 5.09 -20.28
CA ALA A 198 -0.96 5.25 -19.35
C ALA A 198 -0.63 6.73 -19.07
N ALA A 199 -0.63 7.58 -20.10
CA ALA A 199 -0.36 9.01 -19.92
C ALA A 199 -1.47 9.70 -19.10
N ASP A 200 -2.73 9.30 -19.27
CA ASP A 200 -3.83 9.83 -18.48
C ASP A 200 -3.72 9.44 -16.99
N VAL A 201 -3.27 8.21 -16.71
CA VAL A 201 -2.97 7.76 -15.33
C VAL A 201 -1.84 8.61 -14.72
N VAL A 202 -0.76 8.82 -15.46
CA VAL A 202 0.37 9.67 -15.00
C VAL A 202 -0.08 11.10 -14.74
N ALA A 203 -0.91 11.65 -15.64
CA ALA A 203 -1.48 13.00 -15.46
C ALA A 203 -2.40 13.05 -14.22
N GLY A 204 -3.19 11.99 -13.96
CA GLY A 204 -3.99 11.85 -12.75
C GLY A 204 -3.13 11.88 -11.48
N ALA A 205 -2.08 11.09 -11.43
CA ALA A 205 -1.15 11.05 -10.30
C ALA A 205 -0.47 12.42 -10.07
N ALA A 206 -0.08 13.10 -11.16
CA ALA A 206 0.51 14.45 -11.08
C ALA A 206 -0.47 15.46 -10.47
N ARG A 207 -1.77 15.42 -10.85
CA ARG A 207 -2.80 16.29 -10.27
C ARG A 207 -3.01 16.02 -8.78
N SER A 208 -3.10 14.75 -8.37
CA SER A 208 -3.25 14.37 -6.96
C SER A 208 -2.07 14.85 -6.12
N ASN A 209 -0.84 14.68 -6.61
CA ASN A 209 0.36 15.15 -5.92
C ASN A 209 0.43 16.69 -5.82
N ALA A 210 -0.04 17.43 -6.83
CA ALA A 210 -0.11 18.88 -6.76
C ALA A 210 -1.12 19.35 -5.71
N ALA A 211 -2.33 18.76 -5.70
CA ALA A 211 -3.36 19.08 -4.72
C ALA A 211 -2.92 18.81 -3.26
N ALA A 212 -2.23 17.69 -3.02
CA ALA A 212 -1.70 17.36 -1.69
C ALA A 212 -0.62 18.36 -1.22
N ARG A 213 0.25 18.83 -2.13
CA ARG A 213 1.25 19.87 -1.79
C ARG A 213 0.60 21.20 -1.44
N ASP A 214 -0.40 21.63 -2.23
CA ASP A 214 -1.11 22.88 -1.99
C ASP A 214 -1.87 22.85 -0.64
N ALA A 215 -2.51 21.74 -0.30
CA ALA A 215 -3.18 21.54 0.98
C ALA A 215 -2.19 21.64 2.17
N ASN A 216 -1.02 21.04 2.06
CA ASN A 216 0.02 21.08 3.10
C ASN A 216 0.66 22.48 3.25
N THR A 217 0.69 23.29 2.18
CA THR A 217 1.21 24.69 2.22
C THR A 217 0.22 25.64 2.87
N LEU A 218 -1.09 25.37 2.80
CA LEU A 218 -2.16 26.21 3.38
C LEU A 218 -2.44 25.88 4.87
N GLY A 219 -1.94 24.75 5.37
CA GLY A 219 -2.11 24.28 6.75
C GLY A 219 -0.94 24.59 7.69
N SER A 220 0.10 25.23 7.19
CA SER A 220 1.27 25.72 7.94
C SER A 220 1.20 27.23 8.08
#